data_8fa969aeab4155fdfb48dd838a4361c8
#
_entry.id   8fa969aeab4155fdfb48dd838a4361c8
#
_cell.length_a   1.000
_cell.length_b   1.000
_cell.length_c   1.000
_cell.angle_alpha   90.00
_cell.angle_beta   90.00
_cell.angle_gamma   90.00
#
_symmetry.space_group_name_H-M   'P 1'
#
loop_
_entity.id
_entity.type
_entity.pdbx_description
1 polymer ?
#
loop_
_entity_poly.entity_id
_entity_poly.type
_entity_poly.pdbx_seq_one_letter_code
_entity_poly.pdbx_strand_id
1 'polypeptide(L)'
;EDGIEYYADTCLPLIDAVSRKKIKFNALARHTYPGKRLTEDTKGLNSIGYWDANEPQDWGLDWHRNEGIEIHFLESGSMPYSQENQELELLPNNLTITRPWEVHKVGNPVIGMGKFYWIILDLDVRRPHQNWLWPDWIILAPTDLEKLTNILRQNEKVCWKADKRILDCFQKIGKAVDSDIEGSNASKIRLLVNNLLLLLLDLLVVEEVQLDEKLMNSSRSVQLF
;
A
#
# COMPACT_ATOMS: atom_id res chain seq x y z
N GLU A 1 -21.36 12.30 -15.26
CA GLU A 1 -20.05 12.86 -14.83
C GLU A 1 -20.38 13.94 -13.81
N ASP A 2 -19.99 13.71 -12.55
CA ASP A 2 -20.29 14.57 -11.40
C ASP A 2 -19.36 15.80 -11.29
N GLY A 3 -18.41 15.96 -12.23
CA GLY A 3 -17.46 17.08 -12.26
C GLY A 3 -16.42 17.05 -11.15
N ILE A 4 -16.31 15.95 -10.39
CA ILE A 4 -15.32 15.82 -9.33
C ILE A 4 -14.00 15.32 -9.95
N GLU A 5 -12.94 16.09 -9.79
CA GLU A 5 -11.58 15.69 -10.16
C GLU A 5 -10.92 15.03 -8.95
N TYR A 6 -10.39 13.83 -9.15
CA TYR A 6 -9.67 13.08 -8.13
C TYR A 6 -8.16 13.17 -8.41
N TYR A 7 -7.41 13.65 -7.44
CA TYR A 7 -5.97 13.75 -7.51
C TYR A 7 -5.32 12.73 -6.57
N ALA A 8 -4.27 12.08 -7.05
CA ALA A 8 -3.40 11.31 -6.17
C ALA A 8 -2.64 12.26 -5.24
N ASP A 9 -2.24 11.76 -4.06
CA ASP A 9 -1.46 12.54 -3.11
C ASP A 9 -0.14 13.04 -3.71
N THR A 10 0.20 14.28 -3.41
CA THR A 10 1.47 14.89 -3.80
C THR A 10 2.63 14.50 -2.89
N CYS A 11 2.36 13.90 -1.74
CA CYS A 11 3.34 13.56 -0.70
C CYS A 11 4.22 14.74 -0.24
N LEU A 12 3.74 15.97 -0.33
CA LEU A 12 4.54 17.17 -0.01
C LEU A 12 5.13 17.16 1.40
N PRO A 13 4.39 16.78 2.47
CA PRO A 13 4.96 16.71 3.81
C PRO A 13 6.10 15.68 3.91
N LEU A 14 5.97 14.54 3.24
CA LEU A 14 7.01 13.52 3.17
C LEU A 14 8.25 14.02 2.42
N ILE A 15 8.05 14.69 1.28
CA ILE A 15 9.15 15.28 0.48
C ILE A 15 9.92 16.31 1.32
N ASP A 16 9.23 17.18 2.07
CA ASP A 16 9.85 18.14 2.96
C ASP A 16 10.66 17.47 4.07
N ALA A 17 10.09 16.46 4.75
CA ALA A 17 10.78 15.72 5.79
C ALA A 17 12.04 15.00 5.28
N VAL A 18 11.98 14.41 4.08
CA VAL A 18 13.13 13.79 3.42
C VAL A 18 14.20 14.83 3.09
N SER A 19 13.82 15.99 2.53
CA SER A 19 14.74 17.07 2.18
C SER A 19 15.47 17.62 3.40
N ARG A 20 14.79 17.69 4.54
CA ARG A 20 15.34 18.12 5.85
C ARG A 20 16.03 17.01 6.63
N LYS A 21 16.12 15.81 6.07
CA LYS A 21 16.74 14.63 6.73
C LYS A 21 16.13 14.30 8.10
N LYS A 22 14.83 14.56 8.29
CA LYS A 22 14.10 14.22 9.52
C LYS A 22 13.88 12.73 9.68
N ILE A 23 13.91 11.98 8.58
CA ILE A 23 13.70 10.55 8.52
C ILE A 23 14.74 9.88 7.60
N LYS A 24 15.07 8.63 7.87
CA LYS A 24 15.72 7.78 6.88
C LYS A 24 14.65 7.34 5.88
N PHE A 25 14.89 7.56 4.59
CA PHE A 25 13.93 7.29 3.54
C PHE A 25 14.62 6.60 2.36
N ASN A 26 14.02 5.49 1.91
CA ASN A 26 14.42 4.83 0.67
C ASN A 26 13.19 4.32 -0.06
N ALA A 27 13.05 4.71 -1.32
CA ALA A 27 11.95 4.30 -2.17
C ALA A 27 12.35 4.23 -3.64
N LEU A 28 11.60 3.42 -4.37
CA LEU A 28 11.54 3.42 -5.83
C LEU A 28 10.16 3.88 -6.23
N ALA A 29 10.05 4.81 -7.17
CA ALA A 29 8.80 5.49 -7.47
C ALA A 29 8.64 5.88 -8.94
N ARG A 30 7.38 6.01 -9.37
CA ARG A 30 6.96 6.63 -10.64
C ARG A 30 6.31 7.99 -10.39
N HIS A 31 6.12 8.74 -11.46
CA HIS A 31 5.40 10.00 -11.47
C HIS A 31 5.93 11.00 -10.43
N THR A 32 5.06 11.53 -9.60
CA THR A 32 5.38 12.54 -8.59
C THR A 32 5.79 11.98 -7.23
N TYR A 33 5.67 10.67 -7.04
CA TYR A 33 6.08 10.05 -5.78
C TYR A 33 7.58 10.23 -5.53
N PRO A 34 7.99 10.51 -4.29
CA PRO A 34 9.41 10.67 -3.95
C PRO A 34 10.16 9.34 -4.02
N GLY A 35 11.42 9.39 -4.47
CA GLY A 35 12.27 8.21 -4.54
C GLY A 35 13.13 8.15 -5.80
N LYS A 36 13.94 7.10 -5.92
CA LYS A 36 14.65 6.73 -7.15
C LYS A 36 13.63 6.26 -8.18
N ARG A 37 13.95 6.35 -9.46
CA ARG A 37 13.00 6.02 -10.54
C ARG A 37 12.89 4.51 -10.79
N LEU A 38 11.64 4.03 -10.83
CA LEU A 38 11.29 2.69 -11.31
C LEU A 38 11.48 2.60 -12.82
N THR A 39 11.92 1.43 -13.30
CA THR A 39 12.05 1.12 -14.73
C THR A 39 10.76 0.51 -15.29
N GLU A 40 10.68 0.39 -16.63
CA GLU A 40 9.52 -0.22 -17.31
C GLU A 40 9.32 -1.70 -16.97
N ASP A 41 10.38 -2.40 -16.52
CA ASP A 41 10.28 -3.79 -16.07
C ASP A 41 9.32 -4.00 -14.90
N THR A 42 8.98 -2.93 -14.18
CA THR A 42 8.02 -2.92 -13.05
C THR A 42 6.80 -2.07 -13.35
N LYS A 43 6.36 -1.97 -14.61
CA LYS A 43 5.15 -1.23 -14.99
C LYS A 43 3.96 -1.67 -14.14
N GLY A 44 3.18 -0.70 -13.64
CA GLY A 44 2.08 -0.95 -12.70
C GLY A 44 2.50 -0.97 -11.21
N LEU A 45 3.80 -0.92 -10.90
CA LEU A 45 4.28 -0.58 -9.56
C LEU A 45 4.53 0.93 -9.52
N ASN A 46 3.74 1.67 -8.75
CA ASN A 46 3.84 3.14 -8.68
C ASN A 46 4.83 3.60 -7.62
N SER A 47 4.82 2.95 -6.46
CA SER A 47 5.76 3.26 -5.39
C SER A 47 6.00 2.04 -4.51
N ILE A 48 7.23 1.87 -4.03
CA ILE A 48 7.64 0.85 -3.07
C ILE A 48 8.80 1.37 -2.25
N GLY A 49 8.69 1.29 -0.93
CA GLY A 49 9.74 1.81 -0.08
C GLY A 49 9.46 1.71 1.40
N TYR A 50 10.25 2.44 2.16
CA TYR A 50 10.07 2.60 3.59
C TYR A 50 10.63 3.93 4.06
N TRP A 51 10.12 4.40 5.20
CA TRP A 51 10.83 5.36 6.05
C TRP A 51 11.11 4.77 7.43
N ASP A 52 12.09 5.37 8.10
CA ASP A 52 12.44 5.05 9.47
C ASP A 52 12.61 6.37 10.24
N ALA A 53 11.67 6.63 11.15
CA ALA A 53 11.62 7.82 11.99
C ALA A 53 12.12 7.47 13.39
N ASN A 54 13.34 7.88 13.72
CA ASN A 54 13.97 7.59 15.01
C ASN A 54 13.63 8.63 16.10
N GLU A 55 12.96 9.71 15.72
CA GLU A 55 12.55 10.81 16.59
C GLU A 55 11.10 11.18 16.34
N PRO A 56 10.42 11.82 17.32
CA PRO A 56 9.07 12.35 17.11
C PRO A 56 9.04 13.33 15.93
N GLN A 57 8.03 13.21 15.10
CA GLN A 57 7.85 14.02 13.90
C GLN A 57 6.80 15.11 14.13
N ASP A 58 6.82 16.15 13.30
CA ASP A 58 5.90 17.28 13.33
C ASP A 58 5.03 17.36 12.06
N TRP A 59 4.96 16.29 11.29
CA TRP A 59 4.23 16.20 10.04
C TRP A 59 3.45 14.89 9.94
N GLY A 60 2.46 14.86 9.06
CA GLY A 60 1.67 13.68 8.70
C GLY A 60 1.20 13.80 7.26
N LEU A 61 0.72 12.70 6.70
CA LEU A 61 0.03 12.69 5.42
C LEU A 61 -1.47 12.83 5.70
N ASP A 62 -2.04 13.95 5.29
CA ASP A 62 -3.46 14.24 5.48
C ASP A 62 -4.33 13.32 4.61
N TRP A 63 -5.65 13.45 4.70
CA TRP A 63 -6.59 12.67 3.91
C TRP A 63 -6.23 12.68 2.43
N HIS A 64 -5.93 11.51 1.89
CA HIS A 64 -5.50 11.36 0.52
C HIS A 64 -6.00 10.03 -0.08
N ARG A 65 -5.75 9.85 -1.36
CA ARG A 65 -6.12 8.68 -2.15
C ARG A 65 -4.99 8.32 -3.10
N ASN A 66 -4.90 7.06 -3.45
CA ASN A 66 -3.99 6.56 -4.48
C ASN A 66 -4.79 5.86 -5.58
N GLU A 67 -4.27 5.86 -6.79
CA GLU A 67 -4.88 5.20 -7.95
C GLU A 67 -4.79 3.67 -7.90
N GLY A 68 -3.90 3.13 -7.05
CA GLY A 68 -3.67 1.70 -6.87
C GLY A 68 -4.10 1.18 -5.51
N ILE A 69 -3.99 -0.13 -5.32
CA ILE A 69 -4.00 -0.67 -3.96
C ILE A 69 -2.73 -0.23 -3.26
N GLU A 70 -2.88 0.15 -2.00
CA GLU A 70 -1.74 0.48 -1.16
C GLU A 70 -1.67 -0.48 0.02
N ILE A 71 -0.51 -1.07 0.22
CA ILE A 71 -0.22 -2.02 1.29
C ILE A 71 0.79 -1.38 2.21
N HIS A 72 0.41 -1.14 3.47
CA HIS A 72 1.30 -0.63 4.49
C HIS A 72 1.70 -1.73 5.48
N PHE A 73 2.89 -1.60 6.03
CA PHE A 73 3.37 -2.50 7.09
C PHE A 73 4.25 -1.74 8.08
N LEU A 74 3.94 -1.86 9.37
CA LEU A 74 4.73 -1.29 10.45
C LEU A 74 5.67 -2.36 11.04
N GLU A 75 6.98 -2.19 10.84
CA GLU A 75 8.01 -3.09 11.41
C GLU A 75 8.26 -2.78 12.89
N SER A 76 8.34 -1.50 13.24
CA SER A 76 8.66 -1.07 14.60
C SER A 76 8.01 0.27 14.94
N GLY A 77 7.85 0.55 16.24
CA GLY A 77 7.28 1.80 16.72
C GLY A 77 5.76 1.79 16.76
N SER A 78 5.15 2.94 16.52
CA SER A 78 3.70 3.09 16.38
C SER A 78 3.35 4.12 15.31
N MET A 79 2.17 3.99 14.70
CA MET A 79 1.74 4.86 13.60
C MET A 79 0.25 5.14 13.68
N PRO A 80 -0.17 6.37 13.96
CA PRO A 80 -1.56 6.76 13.81
C PRO A 80 -2.01 6.60 12.36
N TYR A 81 -3.14 5.95 12.15
CA TYR A 81 -3.68 5.66 10.84
C TYR A 81 -5.20 5.81 10.84
N SER A 82 -5.74 6.38 9.80
CA SER A 82 -7.19 6.53 9.65
C SER A 82 -7.62 6.11 8.26
N GLN A 83 -8.74 5.39 8.19
CA GLN A 83 -9.36 4.98 6.93
C GLN A 83 -10.87 5.12 7.07
N GLU A 84 -11.50 5.89 6.18
CA GLU A 84 -12.92 6.24 6.27
C GLU A 84 -13.30 6.78 7.67
N ASN A 85 -14.10 6.02 8.42
CA ASN A 85 -14.58 6.38 9.76
C ASN A 85 -13.85 5.64 10.88
N GLN A 86 -12.73 4.99 10.59
CA GLN A 86 -11.96 4.23 11.56
C GLN A 86 -10.62 4.92 11.83
N GLU A 87 -10.33 5.16 13.10
CA GLU A 87 -9.05 5.64 13.58
C GLU A 87 -8.33 4.52 14.33
N LEU A 88 -7.08 4.29 14.02
CA LEU A 88 -6.27 3.19 14.54
C LEU A 88 -4.89 3.70 14.97
N GLU A 89 -4.34 3.05 15.97
CA GLU A 89 -2.91 3.10 16.27
C GLU A 89 -2.28 1.79 15.78
N LEU A 90 -1.53 1.86 14.69
CA LEU A 90 -0.79 0.69 14.20
C LEU A 90 0.37 0.38 15.14
N LEU A 91 0.52 -0.89 15.48
CA LEU A 91 1.58 -1.44 16.31
C LEU A 91 2.50 -2.34 15.46
N PRO A 92 3.68 -2.74 15.95
CA PRO A 92 4.60 -3.61 15.20
C PRO A 92 3.91 -4.87 14.66
N ASN A 93 4.19 -5.19 13.41
CA ASN A 93 3.58 -6.22 12.59
C ASN A 93 2.10 -5.96 12.22
N ASN A 94 1.58 -4.75 12.41
CA ASN A 94 0.32 -4.40 11.79
C ASN A 94 0.51 -4.11 10.29
N LEU A 95 -0.47 -4.54 9.52
CA LEU A 95 -0.56 -4.38 8.08
C LEU A 95 -1.92 -3.79 7.74
N THR A 96 -1.95 -2.79 6.85
CA THR A 96 -3.19 -2.24 6.30
C THR A 96 -3.18 -2.36 4.78
N ILE A 97 -4.35 -2.46 4.19
CA ILE A 97 -4.53 -2.49 2.74
C ILE A 97 -5.67 -1.54 2.39
N THR A 98 -5.38 -0.53 1.58
CA THR A 98 -6.37 0.36 0.98
C THR A 98 -6.66 0.00 -0.46
N ARG A 99 -7.91 0.06 -0.83
CA ARG A 99 -8.37 -0.13 -2.22
C ARG A 99 -8.00 1.07 -3.09
N PRO A 100 -7.97 0.92 -4.43
CA PRO A 100 -7.82 2.08 -5.31
C PRO A 100 -8.84 3.17 -4.98
N TRP A 101 -8.37 4.40 -4.83
CA TRP A 101 -9.14 5.62 -4.52
C TRP A 101 -9.80 5.66 -3.14
N GLU A 102 -9.54 4.71 -2.27
CA GLU A 102 -10.03 4.71 -0.90
C GLU A 102 -9.32 5.78 -0.06
N VAL A 103 -10.10 6.58 0.64
CA VAL A 103 -9.60 7.69 1.46
C VAL A 103 -8.95 7.17 2.72
N HIS A 104 -7.72 7.59 2.96
CA HIS A 104 -6.99 7.25 4.19
C HIS A 104 -6.03 8.35 4.60
N LYS A 105 -5.45 8.22 5.79
CA LYS A 105 -4.55 9.19 6.39
C LYS A 105 -3.48 8.44 7.19
N VAL A 106 -2.22 8.86 7.03
CA VAL A 106 -1.08 8.32 7.79
C VAL A 106 -0.51 9.41 8.67
N GLY A 107 -0.60 9.20 9.97
CA GLY A 107 -0.30 10.23 10.97
C GLY A 107 -1.54 11.08 11.28
N ASN A 108 -1.88 11.21 12.56
CA ASN A 108 -3.01 12.03 13.00
C ASN A 108 -2.76 12.60 14.41
N PRO A 109 -2.30 13.84 14.55
CA PRO A 109 -1.95 14.81 13.51
C PRO A 109 -0.58 14.58 12.85
N VAL A 110 0.28 13.72 13.44
CA VAL A 110 1.67 13.53 13.01
C VAL A 110 2.00 12.05 12.93
N ILE A 111 2.99 11.69 12.09
CA ILE A 111 3.47 10.31 12.04
C ILE A 111 4.16 9.94 13.37
N GLY A 112 4.04 8.67 13.75
CA GLY A 112 4.75 8.10 14.88
C GLY A 112 6.21 7.78 14.56
N MET A 113 6.96 7.47 15.63
CA MET A 113 8.30 6.89 15.47
C MET A 113 8.18 5.45 14.97
N GLY A 114 9.15 5.04 14.16
CA GLY A 114 9.27 3.65 13.74
C GLY A 114 9.55 3.50 12.26
N LYS A 115 9.65 2.23 11.86
CA LYS A 115 9.93 1.86 10.49
C LYS A 115 8.67 1.36 9.80
N PHE A 116 8.29 2.07 8.75
CA PHE A 116 7.04 1.93 8.04
C PHE A 116 7.29 1.71 6.55
N TYR A 117 6.71 0.65 6.00
CA TYR A 117 6.80 0.28 4.59
C TYR A 117 5.50 0.56 3.87
N TRP A 118 5.61 0.80 2.56
CA TRP A 118 4.45 0.86 1.67
C TRP A 118 4.75 0.25 0.30
N ILE A 119 3.70 -0.19 -0.37
CA ILE A 119 3.70 -0.62 -1.76
C ILE A 119 2.42 -0.11 -2.40
N ILE A 120 2.52 0.58 -3.53
CA ILE A 120 1.39 1.03 -4.33
C ILE A 120 1.42 0.32 -5.68
N LEU A 121 0.40 -0.51 -5.94
CA LEU A 121 0.22 -1.22 -7.21
C LEU A 121 -0.97 -0.63 -7.96
N ASP A 122 -0.72 -0.05 -9.13
CA ASP A 122 -1.77 0.42 -10.03
C ASP A 122 -2.46 -0.78 -10.69
N LEU A 123 -3.76 -0.87 -10.49
CA LEU A 123 -4.62 -1.92 -11.05
C LEU A 123 -5.46 -1.40 -12.22
N ASP A 124 -5.04 -0.27 -12.82
CA ASP A 124 -5.71 0.41 -13.92
C ASP A 124 -7.16 0.81 -13.63
N VAL A 125 -7.49 1.02 -12.35
CA VAL A 125 -8.82 1.46 -11.91
C VAL A 125 -8.89 2.98 -12.00
N ARG A 126 -9.68 3.49 -12.95
CA ARG A 126 -9.91 4.93 -13.16
C ARG A 126 -11.38 5.31 -12.97
N ARG A 127 -12.25 4.34 -12.77
CA ARG A 127 -13.69 4.50 -12.53
C ARG A 127 -14.20 3.43 -11.57
N PRO A 128 -15.27 3.69 -10.79
CA PRO A 128 -15.76 2.82 -9.72
C PRO A 128 -15.99 1.35 -10.10
N HIS A 129 -16.54 1.14 -11.27
CA HIS A 129 -17.01 -0.20 -11.71
C HIS A 129 -15.98 -0.97 -12.55
N GLN A 130 -14.76 -0.42 -12.72
CA GLN A 130 -13.76 -1.12 -13.50
C GLN A 130 -13.29 -2.39 -12.81
N ASN A 131 -13.04 -3.42 -13.63
CA ASN A 131 -12.32 -4.58 -13.17
C ASN A 131 -10.88 -4.19 -12.84
N TRP A 132 -10.34 -4.82 -11.81
CA TRP A 132 -8.94 -4.66 -11.47
C TRP A 132 -8.08 -5.41 -12.48
N LEU A 133 -7.11 -4.72 -13.05
CA LEU A 133 -6.14 -5.28 -14.00
C LEU A 133 -4.78 -5.31 -13.31
N TRP A 134 -4.38 -6.50 -12.90
CA TRP A 134 -3.07 -6.70 -12.28
C TRP A 134 -1.96 -6.53 -13.32
N PRO A 135 -0.79 -6.00 -12.92
CA PRO A 135 0.37 -5.92 -13.81
C PRO A 135 0.74 -7.30 -14.39
N ASP A 136 1.15 -7.34 -15.66
CA ASP A 136 1.46 -8.59 -16.40
C ASP A 136 2.55 -9.45 -15.75
N TRP A 137 3.39 -8.86 -14.90
CA TRP A 137 4.44 -9.58 -14.17
C TRP A 137 3.97 -10.22 -12.85
N ILE A 138 2.70 -10.07 -12.50
CA ILE A 138 2.10 -10.84 -11.39
C ILE A 138 1.85 -12.27 -11.88
N ILE A 139 2.47 -13.25 -11.18
CA ILE A 139 2.52 -14.65 -11.58
C ILE A 139 1.67 -15.60 -10.74
N LEU A 140 0.80 -15.06 -9.88
CA LEU A 140 -0.17 -15.88 -9.14
C LEU A 140 -1.06 -16.64 -10.13
N ALA A 141 -1.45 -17.87 -9.75
CA ALA A 141 -2.43 -18.61 -10.52
C ALA A 141 -3.73 -17.79 -10.70
N PRO A 142 -4.41 -17.85 -11.85
CA PRO A 142 -5.62 -17.07 -12.09
C PRO A 142 -6.68 -17.23 -10.99
N THR A 143 -6.86 -18.42 -10.46
CA THR A 143 -7.80 -18.72 -9.37
C THR A 143 -7.42 -18.01 -8.06
N ASP A 144 -6.13 -17.95 -7.73
CA ASP A 144 -5.62 -17.28 -6.53
C ASP A 144 -5.73 -15.78 -6.66
N LEU A 145 -5.43 -15.26 -7.86
CA LEU A 145 -5.52 -13.83 -8.15
C LEU A 145 -6.98 -13.35 -8.12
N GLU A 146 -7.91 -14.13 -8.67
CA GLU A 146 -9.35 -13.86 -8.60
C GLU A 146 -9.83 -13.87 -7.14
N LYS A 147 -9.42 -14.88 -6.35
CA LYS A 147 -9.77 -14.98 -4.94
C LYS A 147 -9.24 -13.78 -4.14
N LEU A 148 -7.95 -13.42 -4.33
CA LEU A 148 -7.35 -12.26 -3.70
C LEU A 148 -8.09 -10.98 -4.07
N THR A 149 -8.38 -10.78 -5.35
CA THR A 149 -9.12 -9.61 -5.86
C THR A 149 -10.50 -9.50 -5.21
N ASN A 150 -11.25 -10.62 -5.15
CA ASN A 150 -12.58 -10.63 -4.56
C ASN A 150 -12.54 -10.30 -3.06
N ILE A 151 -11.59 -10.86 -2.32
CA ILE A 151 -11.41 -10.54 -0.91
C ILE A 151 -11.10 -9.05 -0.74
N LEU A 152 -10.11 -8.52 -1.46
CA LEU A 152 -9.68 -7.12 -1.33
C LEU A 152 -10.78 -6.12 -1.71
N ARG A 153 -11.60 -6.43 -2.71
CA ARG A 153 -12.73 -5.57 -3.12
C ARG A 153 -13.86 -5.52 -2.11
N GLN A 154 -14.02 -6.56 -1.31
CA GLN A 154 -15.19 -6.72 -0.43
C GLN A 154 -14.84 -6.61 1.06
N ASN A 155 -13.56 -6.52 1.37
CA ASN A 155 -13.11 -6.50 2.75
C ASN A 155 -13.36 -5.14 3.41
N GLU A 156 -13.87 -5.20 4.65
CA GLU A 156 -14.12 -4.02 5.51
C GLU A 156 -13.11 -3.91 6.67
N LYS A 157 -12.31 -4.94 6.89
CA LYS A 157 -11.29 -4.92 7.93
C LYS A 157 -10.13 -4.05 7.46
N VAL A 158 -9.74 -3.09 8.27
CA VAL A 158 -8.70 -2.11 7.93
C VAL A 158 -7.31 -2.61 8.28
N CYS A 159 -7.16 -3.40 9.36
CA CYS A 159 -5.86 -3.78 9.90
C CYS A 159 -5.78 -5.27 10.21
N TRP A 160 -4.67 -5.89 9.88
CA TRP A 160 -4.34 -7.29 10.19
C TRP A 160 -3.05 -7.39 10.98
N LYS A 161 -2.90 -8.47 11.73
CA LYS A 161 -1.65 -8.85 12.37
C LYS A 161 -0.87 -9.77 11.43
N ALA A 162 0.19 -9.27 10.85
CA ALA A 162 1.07 -10.04 9.97
C ALA A 162 1.96 -11.01 10.77
N ASP A 163 2.29 -12.14 10.15
CA ASP A 163 3.21 -13.11 10.70
C ASP A 163 4.68 -12.79 10.33
N LYS A 164 5.59 -13.63 10.83
CA LYS A 164 7.02 -13.48 10.55
C LYS A 164 7.37 -13.58 9.07
N ARG A 165 6.64 -14.34 8.27
CA ARG A 165 6.91 -14.51 6.82
C ARG A 165 6.69 -13.18 6.08
N ILE A 166 5.65 -12.44 6.46
CA ILE A 166 5.34 -11.12 5.89
C ILE A 166 6.40 -10.09 6.33
N LEU A 167 6.79 -10.09 7.61
CA LEU A 167 7.89 -9.26 8.10
C LEU A 167 9.19 -9.52 7.31
N ASP A 168 9.59 -10.78 7.19
CA ASP A 168 10.81 -11.17 6.47
C ASP A 168 10.73 -10.74 4.97
N CYS A 169 9.54 -10.77 4.39
CA CYS A 169 9.31 -10.32 3.02
C CYS A 169 9.51 -8.80 2.89
N PHE A 170 8.92 -8.00 3.75
CA PHE A 170 9.11 -6.54 3.75
C PHE A 170 10.57 -6.15 4.01
N GLN A 171 11.27 -6.83 4.91
CA GLN A 171 12.69 -6.60 5.14
C GLN A 171 13.55 -6.91 3.90
N LYS A 172 13.21 -7.97 3.15
CA LYS A 172 13.88 -8.28 1.87
C LYS A 172 13.56 -7.23 0.79
N ILE A 173 12.33 -6.73 0.76
CA ILE A 173 11.92 -5.62 -0.11
C ILE A 173 12.75 -4.38 0.21
N GLY A 174 12.84 -3.98 1.49
CA GLY A 174 13.66 -2.84 1.90
C GLY A 174 15.11 -2.96 1.45
N LYS A 175 15.73 -4.13 1.64
CA LYS A 175 17.10 -4.41 1.16
C LYS A 175 17.23 -4.32 -0.37
N ALA A 176 16.20 -4.76 -1.12
CA ALA A 176 16.19 -4.67 -2.56
C ALA A 176 16.07 -3.21 -3.03
N VAL A 177 15.25 -2.40 -2.36
CA VAL A 177 15.10 -0.96 -2.60
C VAL A 177 16.41 -0.21 -2.28
N ASP A 178 17.05 -0.53 -1.14
CA ASP A 178 18.31 0.09 -0.72
C ASP A 178 19.43 -0.09 -1.76
N SER A 179 19.56 -1.33 -2.25
CA SER A 179 20.63 -1.73 -3.17
C SER A 179 20.31 -1.51 -4.64
N ASP A 180 19.11 -0.98 -4.97
CA ASP A 180 18.75 -0.75 -6.37
C ASP A 180 19.53 0.40 -6.97
N ILE A 181 20.12 0.14 -8.14
CA ILE A 181 20.79 1.13 -8.98
C ILE A 181 20.14 1.02 -10.36
N GLU A 182 19.40 2.04 -10.76
CA GLU A 182 18.78 2.14 -12.10
C GLU A 182 18.01 0.89 -12.55
N GLY A 183 17.26 0.27 -11.61
CA GLY A 183 16.44 -0.91 -11.88
C GLY A 183 17.16 -2.25 -11.81
N SER A 184 18.40 -2.28 -11.31
CA SER A 184 19.19 -3.53 -11.19
C SER A 184 18.51 -4.62 -10.35
N ASN A 185 17.56 -4.25 -9.50
CA ASN A 185 16.79 -5.17 -8.67
C ASN A 185 15.34 -5.40 -9.16
N ALA A 186 14.98 -4.98 -10.37
CA ALA A 186 13.61 -5.11 -10.90
C ALA A 186 13.06 -6.54 -10.77
N SER A 187 13.81 -7.55 -11.22
CA SER A 187 13.39 -8.96 -11.12
C SER A 187 13.20 -9.40 -9.67
N LYS A 188 14.10 -8.99 -8.78
CA LYS A 188 14.02 -9.32 -7.35
C LYS A 188 12.80 -8.68 -6.69
N ILE A 189 12.52 -7.41 -7.00
CA ILE A 189 11.34 -6.69 -6.51
C ILE A 189 10.06 -7.38 -6.99
N ARG A 190 9.98 -7.72 -8.29
CA ARG A 190 8.82 -8.46 -8.85
C ARG A 190 8.58 -9.78 -8.11
N LEU A 191 9.62 -10.58 -7.87
CA LEU A 191 9.50 -11.84 -7.13
C LEU A 191 9.06 -11.61 -5.69
N LEU A 192 9.59 -10.59 -5.00
CA LEU A 192 9.22 -10.29 -3.63
C LEU A 192 7.78 -9.78 -3.51
N VAL A 193 7.31 -8.95 -4.46
CA VAL A 193 5.92 -8.50 -4.50
C VAL A 193 4.98 -9.67 -4.76
N ASN A 194 5.29 -10.58 -5.70
CA ASN A 194 4.50 -11.78 -5.93
C ASN A 194 4.44 -12.68 -4.68
N ASN A 195 5.58 -12.88 -4.01
CA ASN A 195 5.62 -13.60 -2.75
C ASN A 195 4.76 -12.93 -1.66
N LEU A 196 4.82 -11.59 -1.56
CA LEU A 196 3.98 -10.86 -0.62
C LEU A 196 2.50 -11.05 -0.90
N LEU A 197 2.07 -10.94 -2.16
CA LEU A 197 0.67 -11.15 -2.55
C LEU A 197 0.17 -12.54 -2.19
N LEU A 198 1.00 -13.57 -2.35
CA LEU A 198 0.68 -14.94 -1.94
C LEU A 198 0.55 -15.05 -0.40
N LEU A 199 1.47 -14.44 0.35
CA LEU A 199 1.41 -14.40 1.82
C LEU A 199 0.18 -13.63 2.33
N LEU A 200 -0.22 -12.57 1.62
CA LEU A 200 -1.45 -11.84 1.92
C LEU A 200 -2.68 -12.69 1.65
N LEU A 201 -2.71 -13.45 0.56
CA LEU A 201 -3.80 -14.38 0.29
C LEU A 201 -3.93 -15.42 1.41
N ASP A 202 -2.80 -16.02 1.85
CA ASP A 202 -2.78 -16.94 2.99
C ASP A 202 -3.37 -16.30 4.25
N LEU A 203 -2.92 -15.08 4.59
CA LEU A 203 -3.38 -14.34 5.77
C LEU A 203 -4.89 -14.06 5.70
N LEU A 204 -5.35 -13.52 4.58
CA LEU A 204 -6.74 -13.10 4.40
C LEU A 204 -7.73 -14.28 4.37
N VAL A 205 -7.29 -15.45 3.90
CA VAL A 205 -8.12 -16.66 3.88
C VAL A 205 -8.28 -17.28 5.29
N VAL A 206 -7.23 -17.24 6.12
CA VAL A 206 -7.26 -17.80 7.48
C VAL A 206 -8.08 -16.92 8.43
N GLU A 207 -8.07 -15.63 8.23
CA GLU A 207 -8.75 -14.65 9.11
C GLU A 207 -10.28 -14.61 8.93
N GLU A 208 -10.88 -15.60 8.24
CA GLU A 208 -12.33 -15.64 7.96
C GLU A 208 -12.87 -14.23 7.64
N VAL A 209 -12.40 -13.66 6.54
CA VAL A 209 -13.06 -12.49 5.98
C VAL A 209 -14.48 -12.94 5.63
N GLN A 210 -15.45 -12.60 6.50
CA GLN A 210 -16.85 -12.82 6.21
C GLN A 210 -17.20 -11.92 5.02
N LEU A 211 -17.09 -12.49 3.84
CA LEU A 211 -17.59 -11.86 2.63
C LEU A 211 -19.10 -11.79 2.80
N ASP A 212 -19.63 -10.60 3.07
CA ASP A 212 -21.06 -10.41 3.10
C ASP A 212 -21.59 -10.63 1.67
N GLU A 213 -22.23 -11.78 1.43
CA GLU A 213 -22.84 -12.11 0.14
C GLU A 213 -23.81 -11.03 -0.36
N LYS A 214 -24.39 -10.23 0.55
CA LYS A 214 -25.22 -9.07 0.20
C LYS A 214 -24.41 -7.96 -0.46
N LEU A 215 -23.13 -7.84 -0.15
CA LEU A 215 -22.23 -6.87 -0.77
C LEU A 215 -21.79 -7.31 -2.17
N MET A 216 -21.79 -8.60 -2.47
CA MET A 216 -21.53 -9.10 -3.84
C MET A 216 -22.59 -8.62 -4.83
N ASN A 217 -23.82 -8.41 -4.38
CA ASN A 217 -24.95 -8.01 -5.21
C ASN A 217 -25.31 -6.52 -5.08
N SER A 218 -24.76 -5.80 -4.11
CA SER A 218 -24.97 -4.35 -4.00
C SER A 218 -23.86 -3.63 -4.76
N SER A 219 -24.23 -2.69 -5.60
CA SER A 219 -23.31 -1.79 -6.31
C SER A 219 -22.63 -0.84 -5.33
N ARG A 220 -21.90 -1.37 -4.34
CA ARG A 220 -21.09 -0.59 -3.39
C ARG A 220 -20.03 0.25 -4.07
N SER A 221 -19.62 -0.15 -5.27
CA SER A 221 -18.80 0.67 -6.16
C SER A 221 -19.43 2.05 -6.49
N VAL A 222 -20.70 2.30 -6.17
CA VAL A 222 -21.37 3.60 -6.39
C VAL A 222 -21.26 4.52 -5.17
N GLN A 223 -21.00 3.99 -3.98
CA GLN A 223 -20.95 4.78 -2.74
C GLN A 223 -19.53 5.28 -2.36
N LEU A 224 -18.50 4.89 -3.08
CA LEU A 224 -17.09 5.22 -2.77
C LEU A 224 -16.54 6.37 -3.62
N PHE A 225 -17.42 7.18 -4.25
CA PHE A 225 -17.03 8.34 -5.04
C PHE A 225 -17.87 9.56 -4.74
#